data_1d94d279610735049a416285b320a3b6
#
_entry.id   1d94d279610735049a416285b320a3b6
#
_cell.length_a   1.000
_cell.length_b   1.000
_cell.length_c   1.000
_cell.angle_alpha   90.00
_cell.angle_beta   90.00
_cell.angle_gamma   90.00
#
_symmetry.space_group_name_H-M   'P 1'
#
loop_
_entity.id
_entity.type
_entity.pdbx_description
1 polymer ?
#
loop_
_entity_poly.entity_id
_entity_poly.type
_entity_poly.pdbx_seq_one_letter_code
_entity_poly.pdbx_strand_id
1 'polypeptide(L)'
;MTKLLFMDVDGTLTDGKIYMGDKGEIMKAFHVRDGYAVKQILPQYDMIPVIITGRESEIVSQRCRELGIGQIYQGVSLKEEKMLSVAKEYGICLNEKGILPHTAYIGDDIPDLECMLIAEKKGCPADAVDRIKENADFVSGKIGGDGAVREFIEWICRT
;
A
#
# COMPACT_ATOMS: atom_id res chain seq x y z
N MET A 1 2.37 -3.13 -17.74
CA MET A 1 3.19 -2.29 -16.83
C MET A 1 2.26 -1.69 -15.78
N THR A 2 2.58 -1.79 -14.50
CA THR A 2 1.80 -1.22 -13.40
C THR A 2 1.82 0.30 -13.44
N LYS A 3 0.66 0.93 -13.27
CA LYS A 3 0.50 2.40 -13.28
C LYS A 3 0.16 2.95 -11.90
N LEU A 4 -0.67 2.25 -11.13
CA LEU A 4 -1.07 2.64 -9.78
C LEU A 4 -0.58 1.60 -8.78
N LEU A 5 0.12 2.05 -7.75
CA LEU A 5 0.48 1.23 -6.59
C LEU A 5 -0.31 1.69 -5.38
N PHE A 6 -1.27 0.89 -4.96
CA PHE A 6 -2.04 1.10 -3.74
C PHE A 6 -1.34 0.46 -2.55
N MET A 7 -1.28 1.19 -1.45
CA MET A 7 -0.59 0.75 -0.24
C MET A 7 -1.42 1.04 1.00
N ASP A 8 -1.51 0.06 1.90
CA ASP A 8 -1.91 0.29 3.27
C ASP A 8 -0.77 0.94 4.07
N VAL A 9 -1.05 1.40 5.28
CA VAL A 9 -0.06 2.04 6.16
C VAL A 9 0.28 1.16 7.35
N ASP A 10 -0.67 0.94 8.26
CA ASP A 10 -0.40 0.27 9.53
C ASP A 10 -0.19 -1.24 9.32
N GLY A 11 1.01 -1.72 9.57
CA GLY A 11 1.42 -3.11 9.32
C GLY A 11 2.07 -3.35 7.95
N THR A 12 2.04 -2.38 7.05
CA THR A 12 2.62 -2.43 5.70
C THR A 12 3.79 -1.45 5.58
N LEU A 13 3.54 -0.14 5.63
CA LEU A 13 4.58 0.92 5.68
C LEU A 13 5.15 1.10 7.09
N THR A 14 4.44 0.64 8.12
CA THR A 14 4.85 0.64 9.52
C THR A 14 4.91 -0.77 10.07
N ASP A 15 5.38 -0.90 11.31
CA ASP A 15 5.41 -2.19 12.05
C ASP A 15 4.02 -2.66 12.53
N GLY A 16 2.97 -1.87 12.27
CA GLY A 16 1.59 -2.18 12.70
C GLY A 16 1.30 -1.88 14.17
N LYS A 17 2.28 -1.43 14.94
CA LYS A 17 2.09 -1.05 16.34
C LYS A 17 1.50 0.34 16.47
N ILE A 18 0.64 0.52 17.46
CA ILE A 18 0.07 1.82 17.82
C ILE A 18 0.79 2.32 19.07
N TYR A 19 1.59 3.37 18.90
CA TYR A 19 2.33 4.00 20.01
C TYR A 19 1.46 5.09 20.64
N MET A 20 0.78 4.74 21.73
CA MET A 20 -0.21 5.59 22.39
C MET A 20 0.38 6.35 23.56
N GLY A 21 0.09 7.66 23.62
CA GLY A 21 0.23 8.49 24.81
C GLY A 21 -1.15 8.81 25.40
N ASP A 22 -1.17 9.62 26.44
CA ASP A 22 -2.38 10.07 27.14
C ASP A 22 -3.31 10.94 26.29
N LYS A 23 -2.78 11.55 25.22
CA LYS A 23 -3.51 12.40 24.27
C LYS A 23 -3.74 11.75 22.89
N GLY A 24 -3.49 10.45 22.75
CA GLY A 24 -3.64 9.70 21.52
C GLY A 24 -2.33 9.17 20.98
N GLU A 25 -2.29 8.89 19.67
CA GLU A 25 -1.11 8.37 18.99
C GLU A 25 0.04 9.40 19.03
N ILE A 26 1.24 8.95 19.40
CA ILE A 26 2.41 9.83 19.57
C ILE A 26 3.46 9.66 18.47
N MET A 27 3.55 8.48 17.84
CA MET A 27 4.52 8.23 16.76
C MET A 27 4.13 7.03 15.91
N LYS A 28 4.75 6.96 14.73
CA LYS A 28 4.81 5.78 13.85
C LYS A 28 6.26 5.59 13.40
N ALA A 29 6.65 4.34 13.23
CA ALA A 29 7.97 3.99 12.69
C ALA A 29 7.83 3.63 11.21
N PHE A 30 8.47 4.41 10.34
CA PHE A 30 8.61 4.15 8.90
C PHE A 30 10.03 3.73 8.57
N HIS A 31 10.19 2.97 7.50
CA HIS A 31 11.51 2.51 7.07
C HIS A 31 12.06 3.37 5.93
N VAL A 32 13.32 3.78 6.04
CA VAL A 32 13.98 4.65 5.05
C VAL A 32 14.08 4.01 3.66
N ARG A 33 14.24 2.67 3.57
CA ARG A 33 14.32 1.95 2.29
C ARG A 33 12.99 1.92 1.56
N ASP A 34 11.87 1.80 2.28
CA ASP A 34 10.53 1.91 1.72
C ASP A 34 10.31 3.31 1.15
N GLY A 35 10.68 4.34 1.93
CA GLY A 35 10.61 5.72 1.48
C GLY A 35 11.47 6.01 0.24
N TYR A 36 12.66 5.44 0.16
CA TYR A 36 13.50 5.54 -1.04
C TYR A 36 12.83 4.94 -2.27
N ALA A 37 12.23 3.74 -2.12
CA ALA A 37 11.55 3.09 -3.23
C ALA A 37 10.37 3.93 -3.76
N VAL A 38 9.54 4.45 -2.86
CA VAL A 38 8.42 5.31 -3.24
C VAL A 38 8.90 6.60 -3.92
N LYS A 39 9.90 7.27 -3.35
CA LYS A 39 10.34 8.59 -3.81
C LYS A 39 11.26 8.55 -5.02
N GLN A 40 12.06 7.50 -5.18
CA GLN A 40 13.13 7.46 -6.19
C GLN A 40 12.95 6.35 -7.23
N ILE A 41 12.33 5.22 -6.89
CA ILE A 41 12.15 4.11 -7.84
C ILE A 41 10.86 4.28 -8.64
N LEU A 42 9.71 4.44 -7.96
CA LEU A 42 8.41 4.53 -8.65
C LEU A 42 8.38 5.57 -9.79
N PRO A 43 8.95 6.79 -9.63
CA PRO A 43 8.95 7.76 -10.72
C PRO A 43 9.70 7.32 -11.98
N GLN A 44 10.70 6.43 -11.85
CA GLN A 44 11.44 5.92 -13.02
C GLN A 44 10.59 4.98 -13.89
N TYR A 45 9.47 4.51 -13.37
CA TYR A 45 8.51 3.62 -14.04
C TYR A 45 7.14 4.28 -14.27
N ASP A 46 7.05 5.61 -14.12
CA ASP A 46 5.79 6.37 -14.21
C ASP A 46 4.67 5.80 -13.33
N MET A 47 5.03 5.23 -12.19
CA MET A 47 4.12 4.56 -11.27
C MET A 47 3.69 5.51 -10.15
N ILE A 48 2.38 5.64 -9.95
CA ILE A 48 1.78 6.57 -8.99
C ILE A 48 1.48 5.84 -7.69
N PRO A 49 2.08 6.25 -6.55
CA PRO A 49 1.74 5.72 -5.24
C PRO A 49 0.42 6.29 -4.73
N VAL A 50 -0.43 5.43 -4.20
CA VAL A 50 -1.74 5.77 -3.61
C VAL A 50 -1.84 5.15 -2.23
N ILE A 51 -2.12 5.95 -1.21
CA ILE A 51 -2.37 5.47 0.16
C ILE A 51 -3.86 5.30 0.39
N ILE A 52 -4.26 4.11 0.86
CA ILE A 52 -5.61 3.84 1.36
C ILE A 52 -5.50 3.17 2.73
N THR A 53 -5.90 3.88 3.78
CA THR A 53 -5.77 3.40 5.16
C THR A 53 -7.03 3.70 5.98
N GLY A 54 -7.34 2.80 6.93
CA GLY A 54 -8.54 2.93 7.77
C GLY A 54 -8.41 3.97 8.86
N ARG A 55 -7.22 4.23 9.36
CA ARG A 55 -6.97 5.22 10.41
C ARG A 55 -6.70 6.61 9.82
N GLU A 56 -6.89 7.64 10.63
CA GLU A 56 -6.47 9.02 10.33
C GLU A 56 -5.30 9.40 11.23
N SER A 57 -4.25 9.97 10.65
CA SER A 57 -3.07 10.39 11.37
C SER A 57 -2.35 11.52 10.62
N GLU A 58 -2.11 12.63 11.31
CA GLU A 58 -1.27 13.71 10.75
C GLU A 58 0.17 13.26 10.53
N ILE A 59 0.65 12.28 11.30
CA ILE A 59 1.97 11.65 11.10
C ILE A 59 2.05 11.01 9.71
N VAL A 60 0.99 10.32 9.27
CA VAL A 60 0.90 9.73 7.92
C VAL A 60 0.89 10.83 6.86
N SER A 61 0.08 11.89 7.04
CA SER A 61 0.03 13.02 6.12
C SER A 61 1.39 13.68 5.97
N GLN A 62 2.11 13.88 7.06
CA GLN A 62 3.46 14.45 7.05
C GLN A 62 4.44 13.54 6.30
N ARG A 63 4.44 12.24 6.60
CA ARG A 63 5.32 11.28 5.91
C ARG A 63 5.04 11.22 4.41
N CYS A 64 3.78 11.22 4.02
CA CYS A 64 3.39 11.22 2.60
C CYS A 64 3.87 12.49 1.88
N ARG A 65 3.77 13.66 2.50
CA ARG A 65 4.33 14.91 1.95
C ARG A 65 5.84 14.82 1.72
N GLU A 66 6.58 14.27 2.68
CA GLU A 66 8.04 14.06 2.55
C GLU A 66 8.39 13.15 1.36
N LEU A 67 7.56 12.14 1.11
CA LEU A 67 7.76 11.17 0.02
C LEU A 67 7.20 11.64 -1.33
N GLY A 68 6.49 12.77 -1.37
CA GLY A 68 5.87 13.28 -2.59
C GLY A 68 4.62 12.50 -3.01
N ILE A 69 3.97 11.78 -2.08
CA ILE A 69 2.72 11.07 -2.34
C ILE A 69 1.57 12.08 -2.31
N GLY A 70 0.92 12.29 -3.45
CA GLY A 70 -0.23 13.21 -3.57
C GLY A 70 -1.59 12.55 -3.37
N GLN A 71 -1.67 11.24 -3.55
CA GLN A 71 -2.91 10.45 -3.44
C GLN A 71 -2.99 9.79 -2.07
N ILE A 72 -3.65 10.44 -1.11
CA ILE A 72 -3.72 9.99 0.29
C ILE A 72 -5.17 9.95 0.73
N TYR A 73 -5.64 8.76 1.06
CA TYR A 73 -7.01 8.52 1.54
C TYR A 73 -6.94 7.85 2.91
N GLN A 74 -7.24 8.60 3.96
CA GLN A 74 -7.28 8.16 5.35
C GLN A 74 -8.74 8.04 5.82
N GLY A 75 -8.97 7.32 6.93
CA GLY A 75 -10.32 7.13 7.48
C GLY A 75 -11.24 6.32 6.55
N VAL A 76 -10.67 5.48 5.70
CA VAL A 76 -11.43 4.72 4.69
C VAL A 76 -11.91 3.39 5.29
N SER A 77 -13.23 3.23 5.42
CA SER A 77 -13.84 1.98 5.89
C SER A 77 -14.03 0.94 4.77
N LEU A 78 -14.34 1.38 3.55
CA LEU A 78 -14.55 0.53 2.37
C LEU A 78 -13.42 0.77 1.37
N LYS A 79 -12.27 0.12 1.62
CA LYS A 79 -11.04 0.32 0.84
C LYS A 79 -11.22 -0.05 -0.64
N GLU A 80 -11.97 -1.12 -0.95
CA GLU A 80 -12.25 -1.55 -2.32
C GLU A 80 -12.99 -0.47 -3.11
N GLU A 81 -14.04 0.11 -2.56
CA GLU A 81 -14.80 1.18 -3.22
C GLU A 81 -13.91 2.39 -3.50
N LYS A 82 -13.03 2.75 -2.56
CA LYS A 82 -12.07 3.82 -2.75
C LYS A 82 -11.08 3.48 -3.86
N MET A 83 -10.55 2.27 -3.88
CA MET A 83 -9.62 1.81 -4.91
C MET A 83 -10.26 1.87 -6.31
N LEU A 84 -11.50 1.40 -6.45
CA LEU A 84 -12.27 1.46 -7.69
C LEU A 84 -12.48 2.92 -8.16
N SER A 85 -12.84 3.80 -7.22
CA SER A 85 -13.03 5.23 -7.51
C SER A 85 -11.74 5.88 -8.04
N VAL A 86 -10.62 5.66 -7.35
CA VAL A 86 -9.32 6.21 -7.75
C VAL A 86 -8.87 5.63 -9.09
N ALA A 87 -8.97 4.31 -9.29
CA ALA A 87 -8.60 3.68 -10.56
C ALA A 87 -9.38 4.27 -11.73
N LYS A 88 -10.69 4.54 -11.55
CA LYS A 88 -11.56 5.17 -12.55
C LYS A 88 -11.09 6.57 -12.95
N GLU A 89 -10.58 7.37 -12.02
CA GLU A 89 -10.00 8.70 -12.30
C GLU A 89 -8.82 8.62 -13.27
N TYR A 90 -8.11 7.51 -13.28
CA TYR A 90 -7.01 7.22 -14.20
C TYR A 90 -7.44 6.41 -15.44
N GLY A 91 -8.74 6.27 -15.67
CA GLY A 91 -9.28 5.54 -16.81
C GLY A 91 -9.12 4.02 -16.72
N ILE A 92 -8.90 3.48 -15.52
CA ILE A 92 -8.74 2.04 -15.25
C ILE A 92 -10.06 1.51 -14.68
N CYS A 93 -10.63 0.49 -15.34
CA CYS A 93 -11.86 -0.17 -14.91
C CYS A 93 -11.64 -1.67 -14.83
N LEU A 94 -12.50 -2.36 -14.07
CA LEU A 94 -12.49 -3.82 -13.98
C LEU A 94 -12.62 -4.45 -15.39
N ASN A 95 -11.79 -5.41 -15.65
CA ASN A 95 -11.92 -6.24 -16.85
C ASN A 95 -12.96 -7.35 -16.65
N GLU A 96 -13.18 -8.20 -17.67
CA GLU A 96 -14.13 -9.32 -17.63
C GLU A 96 -13.85 -10.34 -16.52
N LYS A 97 -12.63 -10.38 -16.00
CA LYS A 97 -12.24 -11.25 -14.88
C LYS A 97 -12.40 -10.61 -13.51
N GLY A 98 -12.92 -9.36 -13.44
CA GLY A 98 -13.04 -8.61 -12.18
C GLY A 98 -11.72 -8.07 -11.65
N ILE A 99 -10.71 -7.89 -12.51
CA ILE A 99 -9.39 -7.37 -12.14
C ILE A 99 -9.22 -5.96 -12.69
N LEU A 100 -8.63 -5.07 -11.91
CA LEU A 100 -8.16 -3.75 -12.33
C LEU A 100 -6.78 -3.91 -13.01
N PRO A 101 -6.69 -3.81 -14.34
CA PRO A 101 -5.40 -3.92 -15.03
C PRO A 101 -4.48 -2.75 -14.64
N HIS A 102 -3.18 -2.95 -14.76
CA HIS A 102 -2.16 -1.93 -14.46
C HIS A 102 -2.15 -1.43 -13.01
N THR A 103 -2.68 -2.22 -12.08
CA THR A 103 -2.67 -1.88 -10.65
C THR A 103 -1.87 -2.90 -9.84
N ALA A 104 -1.30 -2.42 -8.75
CA ALA A 104 -0.71 -3.26 -7.71
C ALA A 104 -1.27 -2.84 -6.34
N TYR A 105 -1.38 -3.79 -5.42
CA TYR A 105 -1.79 -3.54 -4.04
C TYR A 105 -0.84 -4.25 -3.07
N ILE A 106 -0.47 -3.58 -1.99
CA ILE A 106 0.25 -4.19 -0.87
C ILE A 106 -0.46 -3.86 0.44
N GLY A 107 -0.75 -4.90 1.22
CA GLY A 107 -1.42 -4.84 2.52
C GLY A 107 -1.09 -6.04 3.37
N ASP A 108 -1.51 -6.04 4.64
CA ASP A 108 -1.09 -7.04 5.64
C ASP A 108 -2.24 -7.74 6.36
N ASP A 109 -3.46 -7.20 6.34
CA ASP A 109 -4.57 -7.71 7.14
C ASP A 109 -5.90 -7.76 6.34
N ILE A 110 -6.90 -8.38 6.93
CA ILE A 110 -8.21 -8.66 6.33
C ILE A 110 -8.86 -7.44 5.64
N PRO A 111 -8.79 -6.20 6.17
CA PRO A 111 -9.32 -5.02 5.48
C PRO A 111 -8.71 -4.77 4.08
N ASP A 112 -7.56 -5.36 3.77
CA ASP A 112 -6.89 -5.23 2.48
C ASP A 112 -7.33 -6.28 1.46
N LEU A 113 -7.95 -7.37 1.91
CA LEU A 113 -8.20 -8.56 1.09
C LEU A 113 -8.98 -8.24 -0.20
N GLU A 114 -10.09 -7.50 -0.10
CA GLU A 114 -10.94 -7.19 -1.26
C GLU A 114 -10.17 -6.34 -2.29
N CYS A 115 -9.35 -5.39 -1.84
CA CYS A 115 -8.46 -4.63 -2.72
C CYS A 115 -7.44 -5.53 -3.42
N MET A 116 -6.85 -6.47 -2.68
CA MET A 116 -5.89 -7.42 -3.25
C MET A 116 -6.54 -8.31 -4.29
N LEU A 117 -7.77 -8.78 -4.06
CA LEU A 117 -8.47 -9.66 -4.99
C LEU A 117 -8.76 -9.01 -6.34
N ILE A 118 -8.95 -7.70 -6.39
CA ILE A 118 -9.20 -6.96 -7.63
C ILE A 118 -7.92 -6.36 -8.25
N ALA A 119 -6.80 -6.28 -7.54
CA ALA A 119 -5.53 -5.80 -8.08
C ALA A 119 -4.91 -6.80 -9.06
N GLU A 120 -4.25 -6.30 -10.12
CA GLU A 120 -3.52 -7.15 -11.07
C GLU A 120 -2.31 -7.81 -10.42
N LYS A 121 -1.58 -7.09 -9.55
CA LYS A 121 -0.45 -7.59 -8.77
C LYS A 121 -0.69 -7.34 -7.29
N LYS A 122 -0.44 -8.31 -6.47
CA LYS A 122 -0.73 -8.26 -5.04
C LYS A 122 0.42 -8.80 -4.22
N GLY A 123 0.77 -8.05 -3.18
CA GLY A 123 1.86 -8.39 -2.28
C GLY A 123 1.53 -8.14 -0.83
N CYS A 124 2.34 -8.71 0.05
CA CYS A 124 2.23 -8.51 1.48
C CYS A 124 3.58 -8.64 2.19
N PRO A 125 3.72 -8.06 3.40
CA PRO A 125 4.86 -8.29 4.28
C PRO A 125 4.94 -9.73 4.78
N ALA A 126 6.11 -10.14 5.27
CA ALA A 126 6.34 -11.47 5.84
C ALA A 126 5.45 -11.79 7.05
N ASP A 127 5.06 -10.79 7.82
CA ASP A 127 4.21 -10.89 9.02
C ASP A 127 2.73 -10.60 8.77
N ALA A 128 2.32 -10.50 7.51
CA ALA A 128 0.89 -10.43 7.16
C ALA A 128 0.14 -11.67 7.68
N VAL A 129 -1.16 -11.52 7.95
CA VAL A 129 -2.00 -12.65 8.36
C VAL A 129 -2.07 -13.72 7.26
N ASP A 130 -2.22 -14.99 7.64
CA ASP A 130 -2.12 -16.12 6.72
C ASP A 130 -3.06 -15.99 5.51
N ARG A 131 -4.30 -15.54 5.71
CA ARG A 131 -5.27 -15.35 4.64
C ARG A 131 -4.81 -14.33 3.58
N ILE A 132 -4.05 -13.32 3.97
CA ILE A 132 -3.46 -12.35 3.04
C ILE A 132 -2.32 -13.01 2.25
N LYS A 133 -1.43 -13.74 2.93
CA LYS A 133 -0.33 -14.47 2.28
C LYS A 133 -0.81 -15.48 1.26
N GLU A 134 -1.90 -16.21 1.56
CA GLU A 134 -2.51 -17.21 0.67
C GLU A 134 -3.05 -16.59 -0.64
N ASN A 135 -3.37 -15.31 -0.63
CA ASN A 135 -3.90 -14.57 -1.80
C ASN A 135 -2.87 -13.66 -2.47
N ALA A 136 -1.66 -13.56 -1.95
CA ALA A 136 -0.61 -12.71 -2.51
C ALA A 136 0.15 -13.43 -3.65
N ASP A 137 0.53 -12.66 -4.68
CA ASP A 137 1.46 -13.12 -5.73
C ASP A 137 2.92 -13.02 -5.23
N PHE A 138 3.15 -12.11 -4.27
CA PHE A 138 4.45 -11.84 -3.68
C PHE A 138 4.33 -11.70 -2.15
N VAL A 139 5.05 -12.54 -1.43
CA VAL A 139 5.24 -12.41 0.02
C VAL A 139 6.68 -11.94 0.25
N SER A 140 6.85 -10.76 0.85
CA SER A 140 8.17 -10.22 1.16
C SER A 140 8.94 -11.09 2.16
N GLY A 141 10.26 -11.10 2.07
CA GLY A 141 11.12 -11.64 3.12
C GLY A 141 11.25 -10.71 4.34
N LYS A 142 10.68 -9.49 4.27
CA LYS A 142 10.71 -8.47 5.31
C LYS A 142 9.34 -8.26 5.93
N ILE A 143 9.32 -7.94 7.22
CA ILE A 143 8.10 -7.55 7.93
C ILE A 143 7.67 -6.12 7.55
N GLY A 144 6.43 -5.78 7.86
CA GLY A 144 5.92 -4.41 7.69
C GLY A 144 6.78 -3.39 8.44
N GLY A 145 7.05 -2.25 7.79
CA GLY A 145 7.90 -1.21 8.35
C GLY A 145 9.40 -1.56 8.40
N ASP A 146 9.84 -2.61 7.71
CA ASP A 146 11.25 -3.05 7.69
C ASP A 146 11.77 -3.35 6.27
N GLY A 147 11.19 -2.73 5.26
CA GLY A 147 11.63 -2.86 3.88
C GLY A 147 10.74 -3.75 3.00
N ALA A 148 9.58 -4.20 3.48
CA ALA A 148 8.67 -5.04 2.72
C ALA A 148 8.12 -4.33 1.47
N VAL A 149 7.74 -3.07 1.60
CA VAL A 149 7.27 -2.25 0.48
C VAL A 149 8.38 -2.05 -0.57
N ARG A 150 9.62 -1.88 -0.12
CA ARG A 150 10.78 -1.80 -1.02
C ARG A 150 10.93 -3.06 -1.86
N GLU A 151 10.88 -4.24 -1.27
CA GLU A 151 10.98 -5.50 -2.00
C GLU A 151 9.84 -5.68 -2.99
N PHE A 152 8.61 -5.34 -2.59
CA PHE A 152 7.45 -5.41 -3.48
C PHE A 152 7.57 -4.46 -4.68
N ILE A 153 7.98 -3.21 -4.46
CA ILE A 153 8.22 -2.24 -5.55
C ILE A 153 9.27 -2.79 -6.53
N GLU A 154 10.36 -3.32 -6.04
CA GLU A 154 11.39 -3.91 -6.91
C GLU A 154 10.87 -5.11 -7.70
N TRP A 155 10.00 -5.92 -7.09
CA TRP A 155 9.38 -7.05 -7.78
C TRP A 155 8.42 -6.59 -8.89
N ILE A 156 7.52 -5.64 -8.62
CA ILE A 156 6.57 -5.16 -9.64
C ILE A 156 7.25 -4.41 -10.80
N CYS A 157 8.41 -3.82 -10.56
CA CYS A 157 9.21 -3.15 -11.60
C CYS A 157 9.89 -4.14 -12.55
N ARG A 158 10.07 -5.40 -12.16
CA ARG A 158 10.72 -6.45 -12.96
C ARG A 158 9.73 -7.35 -13.72
N THR A 159 8.46 -7.29 -13.36
CA THR A 159 7.39 -8.15 -13.88
C THR A 159 6.32 -7.32 -14.60
#